data_aa5401aa2b5d129eecb82e346a1030d3
#
_entry.id   aa5401aa2b5d129eecb82e346a1030d3
#
_cell.length_a   1.000
_cell.length_b   1.000
_cell.length_c   1.000
_cell.angle_alpha   90.00
_cell.angle_beta   90.00
_cell.angle_gamma   90.00
#
_symmetry.space_group_name_H-M   'P 1'
#
loop_
_entity.id
_entity.type
_entity.pdbx_description
1 polymer ?
#
loop_
_entity_poly.entity_id
_entity_poly.type
_entity_poly.pdbx_seq_one_letter_code
_entity_poly.pdbx_strand_id
1 'polypeptide(L)'
;MRTVNLILPHSWEELSERQLLFVSSLYLQGLTRNAFLTKAFIYLSGLRILPGRYGNRENPVYRFRKKGEKAFPMSMGEILDFCRECEFLLEYRENFSPLPVLAGRKALNTLMYDACFGQFISAMVYYNQFKDPEQDRHFLDKLCAVMYPAGPWDPDNIRQEEFACLPLHVCYTVFLWFGTVMNVVSRECPGLFREASDDAEPISLRENIHAMYNLVTEHDITKEKEVARLEMWRVLYDMDEKARRIKEMNERLEQHGRV
;
A
#
# COMPACT_ATOMS: atom_id res chain seq x y z
N MET A 1 -18.93 -36.73 -12.27
CA MET A 1 -18.37 -35.75 -11.32
C MET A 1 -18.76 -34.37 -11.81
N ARG A 2 -19.35 -33.48 -11.00
CA ARG A 2 -19.67 -32.11 -11.41
C ARG A 2 -18.52 -31.21 -11.03
N THR A 3 -17.99 -30.51 -11.97
CA THR A 3 -16.92 -29.51 -11.75
C THR A 3 -17.59 -28.16 -11.54
N VAL A 4 -17.25 -27.47 -10.44
CA VAL A 4 -17.65 -26.07 -10.20
C VAL A 4 -16.44 -25.20 -10.58
N ASN A 5 -16.63 -24.36 -11.58
CA ASN A 5 -15.55 -23.47 -12.02
C ASN A 5 -15.52 -22.23 -11.11
N LEU A 6 -14.45 -22.08 -10.32
CA LEU A 6 -14.18 -20.91 -9.49
C LEU A 6 -13.21 -20.00 -10.23
N ILE A 7 -13.65 -18.80 -10.53
CA ILE A 7 -12.79 -17.76 -11.12
C ILE A 7 -12.39 -16.85 -9.96
N LEU A 8 -11.09 -16.83 -9.66
CA LEU A 8 -10.49 -15.98 -8.64
C LEU A 8 -9.59 -14.94 -9.32
N PRO A 9 -9.51 -13.73 -8.80
CA PRO A 9 -8.44 -12.81 -9.19
C PRO A 9 -7.09 -13.33 -8.68
N HIS A 10 -6.04 -13.14 -9.45
CA HIS A 10 -4.67 -13.57 -9.14
C HIS A 10 -3.75 -12.37 -8.84
N SER A 11 -4.25 -11.16 -8.98
CA SER A 11 -3.50 -9.92 -8.71
C SER A 11 -4.41 -8.81 -8.16
N TRP A 12 -3.78 -7.78 -7.60
CA TRP A 12 -4.51 -6.60 -7.12
C TRP A 12 -5.23 -5.84 -8.24
N GLU A 13 -4.71 -5.86 -9.45
CA GLU A 13 -5.31 -5.19 -10.63
C GLU A 13 -6.60 -5.85 -11.11
N GLU A 14 -6.73 -7.15 -10.88
CA GLU A 14 -7.92 -7.92 -11.27
C GLU A 14 -9.10 -7.72 -10.30
N LEU A 15 -8.84 -7.10 -9.14
CA LEU A 15 -9.90 -6.82 -8.17
C LEU A 15 -10.87 -5.75 -8.71
N SER A 16 -12.15 -6.06 -8.75
CA SER A 16 -13.17 -5.03 -8.91
C SER A 16 -13.19 -4.08 -7.71
N GLU A 17 -13.72 -2.86 -7.86
CA GLU A 17 -13.84 -1.89 -6.76
C GLU A 17 -14.51 -2.49 -5.52
N ARG A 18 -15.57 -3.29 -5.70
CA ARG A 18 -16.25 -3.96 -4.60
C ARG A 18 -15.38 -4.99 -3.88
N GLN A 19 -14.56 -5.72 -4.64
CA GLN A 19 -13.62 -6.70 -4.08
C GLN A 19 -12.49 -5.98 -3.33
N LEU A 20 -11.96 -4.90 -3.90
CA LEU A 20 -10.95 -4.06 -3.26
C LEU A 20 -11.45 -3.51 -1.92
N LEU A 21 -12.65 -2.93 -1.89
CA LEU A 21 -13.26 -2.41 -0.66
C LEU A 21 -13.48 -3.50 0.40
N PHE A 22 -13.93 -4.69 -0.03
CA PHE A 22 -14.08 -5.82 0.88
C PHE A 22 -12.74 -6.26 1.46
N VAL A 23 -11.71 -6.46 0.62
CA VAL A 23 -10.36 -6.84 1.06
C VAL A 23 -9.79 -5.79 2.04
N SER A 24 -9.94 -4.49 1.73
CA SER A 24 -9.54 -3.40 2.63
C SER A 24 -10.24 -3.48 3.99
N SER A 25 -11.52 -3.88 4.01
CA SER A 25 -12.25 -4.08 5.26
C SER A 25 -11.72 -5.26 6.08
N LEU A 26 -11.16 -6.28 5.43
CA LEU A 26 -10.56 -7.43 6.14
C LEU A 26 -9.25 -7.05 6.85
N TYR A 27 -8.43 -6.18 6.26
CA TYR A 27 -7.22 -5.69 6.90
C TYR A 27 -7.50 -4.97 8.23
N LEU A 28 -8.61 -4.25 8.31
CA LEU A 28 -9.01 -3.52 9.52
C LEU A 28 -9.59 -4.41 10.63
N GLN A 29 -9.83 -5.71 10.37
CA GLN A 29 -10.43 -6.62 11.35
C GLN A 29 -9.42 -7.31 12.27
N GLY A 30 -8.10 -7.11 12.09
CA GLY A 30 -7.06 -7.77 12.91
C GLY A 30 -7.12 -9.30 12.84
N LEU A 31 -7.46 -9.87 11.68
CA LEU A 31 -7.64 -11.30 11.50
C LEU A 31 -6.30 -12.05 11.46
N THR A 32 -6.32 -13.30 11.91
CA THR A 32 -5.19 -14.20 11.62
C THR A 32 -5.08 -14.44 10.11
N ARG A 33 -3.88 -14.79 9.61
CA ARG A 33 -3.62 -15.07 8.19
C ARG A 33 -4.67 -16.02 7.59
N ASN A 34 -4.92 -17.15 8.24
CA ASN A 34 -5.87 -18.14 7.73
C ASN A 34 -7.31 -17.62 7.71
N ALA A 35 -7.73 -16.85 8.72
CA ALA A 35 -9.06 -16.26 8.75
C ALA A 35 -9.23 -15.19 7.66
N PHE A 36 -8.20 -14.38 7.42
CA PHE A 36 -8.17 -13.39 6.35
C PHE A 36 -8.32 -14.05 4.98
N LEU A 37 -7.45 -15.01 4.66
CA LEU A 37 -7.45 -15.71 3.37
C LEU A 37 -8.75 -16.48 3.14
N THR A 38 -9.29 -17.13 4.17
CA THR A 38 -10.57 -17.86 4.06
C THR A 38 -11.72 -16.91 3.73
N LYS A 39 -11.82 -15.77 4.42
CA LYS A 39 -12.87 -14.78 4.14
C LYS A 39 -12.69 -14.18 2.74
N ALA A 40 -11.46 -13.86 2.36
CA ALA A 40 -11.13 -13.36 1.03
C ALA A 40 -11.53 -14.37 -0.05
N PHE A 41 -11.10 -15.61 0.06
CA PHE A 41 -11.46 -16.69 -0.87
C PHE A 41 -12.96 -16.82 -1.06
N ILE A 42 -13.73 -16.92 0.03
CA ILE A 42 -15.19 -17.08 -0.02
C ILE A 42 -15.85 -15.91 -0.76
N TYR A 43 -15.40 -14.69 -0.46
CA TYR A 43 -15.97 -13.50 -1.09
C TYR A 43 -15.58 -13.38 -2.57
N LEU A 44 -14.29 -13.52 -2.88
CA LEU A 44 -13.75 -13.37 -4.23
C LEU A 44 -14.29 -14.43 -5.18
N SER A 45 -14.48 -15.67 -4.70
CA SER A 45 -15.08 -16.75 -5.49
C SER A 45 -16.60 -16.63 -5.68
N GLY A 46 -17.25 -15.69 -4.97
CA GLY A 46 -18.71 -15.54 -4.97
C GLY A 46 -19.47 -16.69 -4.29
N LEU A 47 -18.78 -17.41 -3.41
CA LEU A 47 -19.35 -18.51 -2.64
C LEU A 47 -20.16 -18.02 -1.45
N ARG A 48 -21.19 -18.79 -1.09
CA ARG A 48 -21.93 -18.63 0.17
C ARG A 48 -21.84 -19.91 0.97
N ILE A 49 -21.48 -19.78 2.23
CA ILE A 49 -21.53 -20.90 3.18
C ILE A 49 -22.98 -21.15 3.55
N LEU A 50 -23.41 -22.39 3.43
CA LEU A 50 -24.73 -22.83 3.89
C LEU A 50 -24.66 -23.31 5.33
N PRO A 51 -25.72 -23.15 6.13
CA PRO A 51 -25.79 -23.69 7.48
C PRO A 51 -25.55 -25.21 7.51
N GLY A 52 -24.89 -25.66 8.57
CA GLY A 52 -24.57 -27.05 8.80
C GLY A 52 -23.10 -27.37 8.57
N ARG A 53 -22.56 -28.19 9.47
CA ARG A 53 -21.20 -28.73 9.43
C ARG A 53 -21.33 -30.26 9.38
N TYR A 54 -20.62 -30.88 8.47
CA TYR A 54 -20.62 -32.32 8.24
C TYR A 54 -19.18 -32.84 8.46
N GLY A 55 -19.03 -34.15 8.55
CA GLY A 55 -17.73 -34.77 8.78
C GLY A 55 -17.38 -34.87 10.28
N ASN A 56 -16.14 -35.30 10.57
CA ASN A 56 -15.62 -35.42 11.92
C ASN A 56 -14.96 -34.11 12.39
N ARG A 57 -14.52 -34.06 13.66
CA ARG A 57 -13.88 -32.83 14.23
C ARG A 57 -12.54 -32.50 13.55
N GLU A 58 -11.81 -33.53 13.10
CA GLU A 58 -10.48 -33.39 12.50
C GLU A 58 -10.55 -32.91 11.04
N ASN A 59 -11.60 -33.36 10.30
CA ASN A 59 -11.81 -32.94 8.92
C ASN A 59 -13.26 -32.48 8.68
N PRO A 60 -13.61 -31.28 9.09
CA PRO A 60 -14.96 -30.74 8.89
C PRO A 60 -15.21 -30.44 7.41
N VAL A 61 -16.40 -30.75 6.97
CA VAL A 61 -16.91 -30.48 5.63
C VAL A 61 -17.99 -29.43 5.71
N TYR A 62 -17.88 -28.41 4.89
CA TYR A 62 -18.84 -27.33 4.79
C TYR A 62 -19.58 -27.39 3.45
N ARG A 63 -20.81 -26.90 3.42
CA ARG A 63 -21.58 -26.81 2.18
C ARG A 63 -21.51 -25.39 1.65
N PHE A 64 -21.18 -25.28 0.40
CA PHE A 64 -21.12 -24.02 -0.32
C PHE A 64 -22.13 -24.00 -1.44
N ARG A 65 -22.53 -22.78 -1.85
CA ARG A 65 -23.34 -22.55 -3.05
C ARG A 65 -22.83 -21.32 -3.78
N LYS A 66 -22.58 -21.45 -5.06
CA LYS A 66 -22.37 -20.34 -5.99
C LYS A 66 -23.73 -19.96 -6.60
N LYS A 67 -23.94 -18.69 -6.94
CA LYS A 67 -25.17 -18.22 -7.57
C LYS A 67 -25.39 -18.99 -8.89
N GLY A 68 -26.57 -19.56 -9.06
CA GLY A 68 -26.93 -20.38 -10.24
C GLY A 68 -26.48 -21.86 -10.14
N GLU A 69 -25.71 -22.26 -9.13
CA GLU A 69 -25.20 -23.63 -8.96
C GLU A 69 -25.90 -24.36 -7.82
N LYS A 70 -25.90 -25.71 -7.88
CA LYS A 70 -26.33 -26.54 -6.75
C LYS A 70 -25.27 -26.48 -5.65
N ALA A 71 -25.73 -26.66 -4.40
CA ALA A 71 -24.82 -26.74 -3.26
C ALA A 71 -23.88 -27.95 -3.40
N PHE A 72 -22.61 -27.76 -3.00
CA PHE A 72 -21.57 -28.76 -3.02
C PHE A 72 -20.75 -28.72 -1.71
N PRO A 73 -20.18 -29.84 -1.29
CA PRO A 73 -19.34 -29.91 -0.11
C PRO A 73 -17.92 -29.50 -0.43
N MET A 74 -17.21 -28.92 0.53
CA MET A 74 -15.75 -28.73 0.55
C MET A 74 -15.24 -29.06 1.95
N SER A 75 -14.16 -29.82 2.03
CA SER A 75 -13.42 -30.06 3.26
C SER A 75 -12.60 -28.84 3.66
N MET A 76 -12.19 -28.76 4.93
CA MET A 76 -11.29 -27.71 5.38
C MET A 76 -9.97 -27.72 4.61
N GLY A 77 -9.42 -28.91 4.27
CA GLY A 77 -8.21 -29.02 3.47
C GLY A 77 -8.35 -28.38 2.09
N GLU A 78 -9.43 -28.70 1.36
CA GLU A 78 -9.72 -28.09 0.06
C GLU A 78 -9.89 -26.58 0.16
N ILE A 79 -10.54 -26.07 1.22
CA ILE A 79 -10.67 -24.62 1.45
C ILE A 79 -9.29 -23.98 1.62
N LEU A 80 -8.42 -24.57 2.43
CA LEU A 80 -7.07 -24.06 2.67
C LEU A 80 -6.20 -24.10 1.40
N ASP A 81 -6.35 -25.13 0.57
CA ASP A 81 -5.65 -25.20 -0.72
C ASP A 81 -6.09 -24.06 -1.66
N PHE A 82 -7.39 -23.79 -1.77
CA PHE A 82 -7.89 -22.66 -2.54
C PHE A 82 -7.50 -21.30 -1.93
N CYS A 83 -7.32 -21.20 -0.61
CA CYS A 83 -6.86 -19.97 0.02
C CYS A 83 -5.46 -19.54 -0.45
N ARG A 84 -4.61 -20.49 -0.92
CA ARG A 84 -3.29 -20.17 -1.48
C ARG A 84 -3.38 -19.27 -2.71
N GLU A 85 -4.43 -19.42 -3.53
CA GLU A 85 -4.68 -18.54 -4.67
C GLU A 85 -4.93 -17.08 -4.26
N CYS A 86 -5.24 -16.83 -2.99
CA CYS A 86 -5.45 -15.49 -2.44
C CYS A 86 -4.20 -14.94 -1.71
N GLU A 87 -3.06 -15.64 -1.70
CA GLU A 87 -1.84 -15.22 -0.99
C GLU A 87 -1.26 -13.92 -1.53
N PHE A 88 -1.47 -13.61 -2.82
CA PHE A 88 -1.11 -12.33 -3.41
C PHE A 88 -1.65 -11.13 -2.63
N LEU A 89 -2.75 -11.29 -1.88
CA LEU A 89 -3.29 -10.23 -1.03
C LEU A 89 -2.38 -9.89 0.16
N LEU A 90 -1.51 -10.81 0.58
CA LEU A 90 -0.58 -10.64 1.70
C LEU A 90 0.83 -10.27 1.24
N GLU A 91 1.11 -10.38 -0.05
CA GLU A 91 2.39 -10.07 -0.65
C GLU A 91 2.52 -8.58 -0.98
N TYR A 92 3.76 -8.15 -1.25
CA TYR A 92 4.02 -6.81 -1.71
C TYR A 92 3.31 -6.55 -3.03
N ARG A 93 2.61 -5.43 -3.10
CA ARG A 93 1.86 -5.02 -4.27
C ARG A 93 2.83 -4.40 -5.27
N GLU A 94 2.95 -4.99 -6.44
CA GLU A 94 3.69 -4.36 -7.53
C GLU A 94 2.82 -3.39 -8.30
N ASN A 95 1.56 -3.78 -8.49
CA ASN A 95 0.55 -3.01 -9.19
C ASN A 95 -0.70 -2.88 -8.32
N PHE A 96 -1.29 -1.71 -8.34
CA PHE A 96 -2.51 -1.41 -7.59
C PHE A 96 -3.35 -0.42 -8.38
N SER A 97 -4.62 -0.76 -8.58
CA SER A 97 -5.56 0.17 -9.21
C SER A 97 -6.34 0.92 -8.12
N PRO A 98 -6.07 2.23 -7.91
CA PRO A 98 -6.82 3.01 -6.96
C PRO A 98 -8.28 3.19 -7.42
N LEU A 99 -9.16 3.53 -6.49
CA LEU A 99 -10.49 4.00 -6.84
C LEU A 99 -10.35 5.26 -7.72
N PRO A 100 -10.97 5.31 -8.91
CA PRO A 100 -10.75 6.44 -9.85
C PRO A 100 -11.27 7.76 -9.31
N VAL A 101 -12.30 7.72 -8.45
CA VAL A 101 -12.91 8.89 -7.81
C VAL A 101 -13.19 8.59 -6.34
N LEU A 102 -12.84 9.51 -5.47
CA LEU A 102 -13.13 9.46 -4.04
C LEU A 102 -13.59 10.86 -3.57
N ALA A 103 -14.68 10.94 -2.82
CA ALA A 103 -15.29 12.23 -2.41
C ALA A 103 -15.50 13.21 -3.57
N GLY A 104 -15.83 12.72 -4.78
CA GLY A 104 -16.01 13.56 -5.97
C GLY A 104 -14.72 14.05 -6.63
N ARG A 105 -13.54 13.68 -6.11
CA ARG A 105 -12.22 14.06 -6.62
C ARG A 105 -11.56 12.91 -7.36
N LYS A 106 -10.81 13.23 -8.40
CA LYS A 106 -10.03 12.25 -9.15
C LYS A 106 -8.76 11.84 -8.41
N ALA A 107 -8.42 10.56 -8.49
CA ALA A 107 -7.14 10.06 -8.05
C ALA A 107 -5.99 10.69 -8.85
N LEU A 108 -4.83 10.84 -8.21
CA LEU A 108 -3.55 10.99 -8.91
C LEU A 108 -3.26 9.78 -9.79
N ASN A 109 -2.27 9.91 -10.67
CA ASN A 109 -1.72 8.76 -11.38
C ASN A 109 -1.33 7.65 -10.39
N THR A 110 -1.50 6.38 -10.77
CA THR A 110 -1.26 5.20 -9.92
C THR A 110 0.11 5.22 -9.22
N LEU A 111 1.14 5.70 -9.92
CA LEU A 111 2.51 5.85 -9.41
C LEU A 111 2.89 7.31 -9.15
N MET A 112 1.91 8.21 -9.06
CA MET A 112 2.10 9.64 -8.77
C MET A 112 3.00 10.38 -9.79
N TYR A 113 3.01 9.99 -11.07
CA TYR A 113 3.75 10.70 -12.13
C TYR A 113 3.27 12.13 -12.36
N ASP A 114 2.06 12.45 -11.94
CA ASP A 114 1.44 13.77 -12.00
C ASP A 114 1.56 14.57 -10.69
N ALA A 115 2.30 14.04 -9.72
CA ALA A 115 2.51 14.67 -8.41
C ALA A 115 3.84 15.43 -8.35
N CYS A 116 3.88 16.49 -7.53
CA CYS A 116 5.12 17.15 -7.17
C CYS A 116 5.79 16.48 -5.95
N PHE A 117 7.08 16.76 -5.77
CA PHE A 117 7.86 16.19 -4.68
C PHE A 117 7.31 16.53 -3.29
N GLY A 118 6.86 17.76 -3.06
CA GLY A 118 6.23 18.18 -1.80
C GLY A 118 4.95 17.40 -1.50
N GLN A 119 4.18 17.04 -2.54
CA GLN A 119 2.98 16.21 -2.41
C GLN A 119 3.33 14.79 -1.98
N PHE A 120 4.37 14.21 -2.57
CA PHE A 120 4.90 12.90 -2.15
C PHE A 120 5.39 12.91 -0.70
N ILE A 121 6.18 13.93 -0.30
CA ILE A 121 6.66 14.06 1.08
C ILE A 121 5.48 14.14 2.06
N SER A 122 4.44 14.92 1.74
CA SER A 122 3.25 15.01 2.60
C SER A 122 2.50 13.70 2.69
N ALA A 123 2.34 12.98 1.57
CA ALA A 123 1.74 11.65 1.58
C ALA A 123 2.55 10.68 2.44
N MET A 124 3.89 10.69 2.33
CA MET A 124 4.79 9.86 3.13
C MET A 124 4.68 10.17 4.63
N VAL A 125 4.57 11.45 5.00
CA VAL A 125 4.35 11.87 6.41
C VAL A 125 3.06 11.27 6.95
N TYR A 126 1.94 11.49 6.26
CA TYR A 126 0.63 11.02 6.74
C TYR A 126 0.50 9.51 6.72
N TYR A 127 1.11 8.84 5.74
CA TYR A 127 1.20 7.38 5.69
C TYR A 127 1.92 6.81 6.92
N ASN A 128 3.09 7.38 7.28
CA ASN A 128 3.85 6.90 8.43
C ASN A 128 3.16 7.24 9.75
N GLN A 129 2.53 8.41 9.87
CA GLN A 129 1.76 8.77 11.06
C GLN A 129 0.53 7.88 11.25
N PHE A 130 -0.16 7.49 10.19
CA PHE A 130 -1.27 6.54 10.29
C PHE A 130 -0.79 5.10 10.57
N LYS A 131 0.44 4.74 10.18
CA LYS A 131 1.04 3.42 10.44
C LYS A 131 1.40 3.24 11.93
N ASP A 132 1.52 4.31 12.69
CA ASP A 132 1.73 4.28 14.14
C ASP A 132 0.62 3.46 14.84
N PRO A 133 0.89 2.75 15.95
CA PRO A 133 -0.09 1.93 16.67
C PRO A 133 -1.40 2.64 17.03
N GLU A 134 -1.39 3.94 17.20
CA GLU A 134 -2.60 4.72 17.49
C GLU A 134 -3.56 4.82 16.30
N GLN A 135 -3.07 4.63 15.07
CA GLN A 135 -3.85 4.66 13.82
C GLN A 135 -4.86 5.82 13.76
N ASP A 136 -4.43 7.04 14.11
CA ASP A 136 -5.31 8.20 14.10
C ASP A 136 -5.85 8.45 12.69
N ARG A 137 -7.17 8.30 12.57
CA ARG A 137 -7.91 8.48 11.32
C ARG A 137 -7.63 9.82 10.64
N HIS A 138 -7.38 10.87 11.41
CA HIS A 138 -7.06 12.19 10.88
C HIS A 138 -5.91 12.17 9.86
N PHE A 139 -4.88 11.35 10.10
CA PHE A 139 -3.77 11.23 9.16
C PHE A 139 -4.16 10.45 7.89
N LEU A 140 -5.05 9.47 8.01
CA LEU A 140 -5.58 8.77 6.85
C LEU A 140 -6.43 9.70 5.97
N ASP A 141 -7.26 10.55 6.57
CA ASP A 141 -8.08 11.52 5.86
C ASP A 141 -7.18 12.57 5.14
N LYS A 142 -6.07 13.00 5.76
CA LYS A 142 -5.05 13.84 5.12
C LYS A 142 -4.36 13.12 3.96
N LEU A 143 -3.98 11.85 4.12
CA LEU A 143 -3.43 11.06 3.04
C LEU A 143 -4.39 10.98 1.85
N CYS A 144 -5.69 10.73 2.12
CA CYS A 144 -6.71 10.76 1.08
C CYS A 144 -6.77 12.12 0.34
N ALA A 145 -6.72 13.23 1.09
CA ALA A 145 -6.76 14.57 0.50
C ALA A 145 -5.54 14.88 -0.38
N VAL A 146 -4.38 14.33 -0.04
CA VAL A 146 -3.15 14.44 -0.85
C VAL A 146 -3.25 13.60 -2.13
N MET A 147 -3.75 12.37 -2.02
CA MET A 147 -3.85 11.42 -3.15
C MET A 147 -5.03 11.72 -4.08
N TYR A 148 -6.03 12.50 -3.61
CA TYR A 148 -7.19 12.99 -4.36
C TYR A 148 -7.28 14.51 -4.24
N PRO A 149 -6.37 15.26 -4.88
CA PRO A 149 -6.28 16.71 -4.72
C PRO A 149 -7.51 17.44 -5.30
N ALA A 150 -7.87 18.56 -4.68
CA ALA A 150 -8.93 19.45 -5.19
C ALA A 150 -8.45 20.38 -6.32
N GLY A 151 -7.14 20.50 -6.52
CA GLY A 151 -6.50 21.39 -7.48
C GLY A 151 -4.98 21.28 -7.39
N PRO A 152 -4.24 22.29 -7.85
CA PRO A 152 -2.79 22.33 -7.71
C PRO A 152 -2.37 22.12 -6.25
N TRP A 153 -1.25 21.43 -6.06
CA TRP A 153 -0.75 21.12 -4.74
C TRP A 153 -0.44 22.39 -3.93
N ASP A 154 -1.02 22.46 -2.73
CA ASP A 154 -0.78 23.51 -1.74
C ASP A 154 -0.74 22.87 -0.34
N PRO A 155 0.43 22.86 0.34
CA PRO A 155 0.58 22.24 1.65
C PRO A 155 -0.27 22.90 2.74
N ASP A 156 -0.63 24.16 2.57
CA ASP A 156 -1.41 24.94 3.54
C ASP A 156 -2.93 24.76 3.35
N ASN A 157 -3.37 24.08 2.26
CA ASN A 157 -4.78 23.93 1.92
C ASN A 157 -5.17 22.46 1.65
N ILE A 158 -4.90 21.59 2.62
CA ILE A 158 -5.29 20.17 2.55
C ILE A 158 -6.72 20.02 3.08
N ARG A 159 -7.68 19.80 2.18
CA ARG A 159 -9.11 19.67 2.51
C ARG A 159 -9.45 18.23 2.91
N GLN A 160 -9.08 17.83 4.10
CA GLN A 160 -9.28 16.48 4.63
C GLN A 160 -10.72 16.22 5.11
N GLU A 161 -11.48 17.25 5.44
CA GLU A 161 -12.83 17.16 6.01
C GLU A 161 -13.79 16.43 5.07
N GLU A 162 -13.55 16.50 3.78
CA GLU A 162 -14.38 15.84 2.77
C GLU A 162 -14.26 14.31 2.83
N PHE A 163 -13.18 13.79 3.40
CA PHE A 163 -12.93 12.36 3.56
C PHE A 163 -13.37 11.80 4.92
N ALA A 164 -13.53 12.67 5.93
CA ALA A 164 -13.88 12.27 7.29
C ALA A 164 -15.24 11.53 7.38
N CYS A 165 -16.17 11.82 6.47
CA CYS A 165 -17.47 11.15 6.42
C CYS A 165 -17.46 9.80 5.70
N LEU A 166 -16.36 9.42 5.03
CA LEU A 166 -16.27 8.15 4.31
C LEU A 166 -16.03 6.99 5.27
N PRO A 167 -16.51 5.77 4.96
CA PRO A 167 -16.19 4.58 5.75
C PRO A 167 -14.66 4.35 5.80
N LEU A 168 -14.15 3.95 6.97
CA LEU A 168 -12.71 3.75 7.20
C LEU A 168 -12.06 2.83 6.14
N HIS A 169 -12.72 1.72 5.78
CA HIS A 169 -12.20 0.76 4.79
C HIS A 169 -12.07 1.35 3.38
N VAL A 170 -12.86 2.38 3.06
CA VAL A 170 -12.76 3.11 1.78
C VAL A 170 -11.49 3.96 1.78
N CYS A 171 -11.24 4.75 2.82
CA CYS A 171 -10.01 5.52 2.96
C CYS A 171 -8.78 4.61 3.09
N TYR A 172 -8.93 3.44 3.70
CA TYR A 172 -7.84 2.47 3.84
C TYR A 172 -7.35 1.92 2.48
N THR A 173 -8.16 1.94 1.42
CA THR A 173 -7.66 1.63 0.06
C THR A 173 -6.55 2.58 -0.38
N VAL A 174 -6.61 3.84 0.04
CA VAL A 174 -5.60 4.86 -0.28
C VAL A 174 -4.29 4.57 0.48
N PHE A 175 -4.39 4.13 1.73
CA PHE A 175 -3.23 3.67 2.49
C PHE A 175 -2.55 2.48 1.81
N LEU A 176 -3.32 1.50 1.36
CA LEU A 176 -2.81 0.35 0.62
C LEU A 176 -2.17 0.77 -0.71
N TRP A 177 -2.79 1.71 -1.42
CA TRP A 177 -2.26 2.27 -2.66
C TRP A 177 -0.94 3.00 -2.45
N PHE A 178 -0.86 3.92 -1.48
CA PHE A 178 0.39 4.64 -1.21
C PHE A 178 1.51 3.70 -0.73
N GLY A 179 1.18 2.65 0.01
CA GLY A 179 2.12 1.57 0.34
C GLY A 179 2.73 0.92 -0.92
N THR A 180 1.95 0.76 -1.99
CA THR A 180 2.46 0.30 -3.30
C THR A 180 3.41 1.32 -3.93
N VAL A 181 3.06 2.61 -3.89
CA VAL A 181 3.96 3.68 -4.38
C VAL A 181 5.30 3.62 -3.65
N MET A 182 5.28 3.50 -2.31
CA MET A 182 6.51 3.39 -1.50
C MET A 182 7.36 2.17 -1.87
N ASN A 183 6.73 1.02 -2.14
CA ASN A 183 7.44 -0.18 -2.59
C ASN A 183 8.10 0.03 -3.95
N VAL A 184 7.41 0.66 -4.89
CA VAL A 184 7.97 0.96 -6.21
C VAL A 184 9.12 1.96 -6.08
N VAL A 185 8.95 3.02 -5.30
CA VAL A 185 10.02 4.01 -5.04
C VAL A 185 11.25 3.33 -4.42
N SER A 186 11.09 2.43 -3.45
CA SER A 186 12.24 1.75 -2.83
C SER A 186 12.98 0.82 -3.81
N ARG A 187 12.28 0.23 -4.77
CA ARG A 187 12.87 -0.62 -5.80
C ARG A 187 13.57 0.20 -6.89
N GLU A 188 12.96 1.27 -7.35
CA GLU A 188 13.47 2.11 -8.44
C GLU A 188 14.60 3.05 -7.96
N CYS A 189 14.62 3.41 -6.68
CA CYS A 189 15.59 4.31 -6.07
C CYS A 189 16.31 3.65 -4.88
N PRO A 190 17.03 2.53 -5.08
CA PRO A 190 17.63 1.76 -3.97
C PRO A 190 18.72 2.54 -3.21
N GLY A 191 19.35 3.54 -3.81
CA GLY A 191 20.34 4.39 -3.15
C GLY A 191 19.76 5.27 -2.04
N LEU A 192 18.45 5.54 -2.08
CA LEU A 192 17.76 6.30 -1.02
C LEU A 192 17.38 5.45 0.20
N PHE A 193 17.29 4.15 0.02
CA PHE A 193 16.90 3.22 1.08
C PHE A 193 18.13 2.42 1.50
N ARG A 194 18.72 2.78 2.63
CA ARG A 194 19.81 1.99 3.21
C ARG A 194 19.25 0.66 3.71
N GLU A 195 19.97 -0.42 3.45
CA GLU A 195 19.76 -1.65 4.22
C GLU A 195 19.99 -1.28 5.69
N ALA A 196 18.98 -1.54 6.53
CA ALA A 196 19.13 -1.34 7.96
C ALA A 196 20.22 -2.30 8.44
N SER A 197 21.36 -1.77 8.88
CA SER A 197 22.31 -2.57 9.67
C SER A 197 21.66 -2.84 11.01
N ASP A 198 21.81 -4.06 11.54
CA ASP A 198 21.21 -4.48 12.82
C ASP A 198 21.56 -3.55 13.99
N ASP A 199 22.64 -2.76 13.87
CA ASP A 199 23.14 -1.82 14.88
C ASP A 199 22.77 -0.34 14.60
N ALA A 200 22.01 -0.03 13.54
CA ALA A 200 21.66 1.36 13.21
C ALA A 200 20.47 1.84 14.05
N GLU A 201 20.65 2.94 14.76
CA GLU A 201 19.52 3.62 15.40
C GLU A 201 18.47 4.03 14.34
N PRO A 202 17.17 3.83 14.61
CA PRO A 202 16.12 4.22 13.68
C PRO A 202 16.11 5.73 13.49
N ILE A 203 16.34 6.18 12.27
CA ILE A 203 16.27 7.60 11.89
C ILE A 203 14.81 8.04 11.99
N SER A 204 14.55 9.17 12.67
CA SER A 204 13.20 9.71 12.75
C SER A 204 12.70 10.15 11.37
N LEU A 205 11.37 10.09 11.16
CA LEU A 205 10.76 10.55 9.90
C LEU A 205 11.17 11.99 9.55
N ARG A 206 11.25 12.86 10.57
CA ARG A 206 11.65 14.27 10.40
C ARG A 206 13.09 14.40 9.90
N GLU A 207 14.01 13.65 10.49
CA GLU A 207 15.41 13.64 10.07
C GLU A 207 15.57 13.10 8.66
N ASN A 208 14.81 12.05 8.31
CA ASN A 208 14.81 11.50 6.96
C ASN A 208 14.34 12.55 5.93
N ILE A 209 13.22 13.23 6.18
CA ILE A 209 12.72 14.29 5.29
C ILE A 209 13.75 15.42 5.17
N HIS A 210 14.35 15.84 6.27
CA HIS A 210 15.38 16.88 6.25
C HIS A 210 16.60 16.44 5.43
N ALA A 211 17.04 15.19 5.57
CA ALA A 211 18.12 14.63 4.77
C ALA A 211 17.76 14.58 3.26
N MET A 212 16.52 14.24 2.92
CA MET A 212 16.04 14.25 1.54
C MET A 212 16.11 15.67 0.93
N TYR A 213 15.61 16.68 1.62
CA TYR A 213 15.70 18.06 1.13
C TYR A 213 17.17 18.52 1.02
N ASN A 214 18.00 18.27 2.04
CA ASN A 214 19.41 18.66 2.02
C ASN A 214 20.16 18.04 0.84
N LEU A 215 19.87 16.80 0.50
CA LEU A 215 20.50 16.09 -0.62
C LEU A 215 20.21 16.77 -1.96
N VAL A 216 19.00 17.31 -2.15
CA VAL A 216 18.60 17.98 -3.40
C VAL A 216 19.04 19.45 -3.43
N THR A 217 18.85 20.16 -2.30
CA THR A 217 19.11 21.60 -2.22
C THR A 217 20.59 21.93 -1.95
N GLU A 218 21.43 20.90 -1.68
CA GLU A 218 22.83 21.09 -1.28
C GLU A 218 22.94 21.99 -0.03
N HIS A 219 22.05 21.78 0.94
CA HIS A 219 21.89 22.55 2.18
C HIS A 219 21.42 24.00 2.00
N ASP A 220 20.95 24.39 0.82
CA ASP A 220 20.37 25.69 0.57
C ASP A 220 18.86 25.69 0.85
N ILE A 221 18.48 26.07 2.07
CA ILE A 221 17.08 26.10 2.53
C ILE A 221 16.17 27.00 1.68
N THR A 222 16.75 27.98 0.96
CA THR A 222 15.95 28.89 0.12
C THR A 222 15.34 28.19 -1.08
N LYS A 223 15.91 27.05 -1.51
CA LYS A 223 15.46 26.24 -2.65
C LYS A 223 14.38 25.22 -2.29
N GLU A 224 14.09 24.97 -1.01
CA GLU A 224 13.13 23.92 -0.60
C GLU A 224 11.76 24.11 -1.23
N LYS A 225 11.24 25.35 -1.29
CA LYS A 225 9.94 25.63 -1.91
C LYS A 225 9.92 25.41 -3.41
N GLU A 226 11.04 25.64 -4.09
CA GLU A 226 11.18 25.38 -5.52
C GLU A 226 11.25 23.87 -5.77
N VAL A 227 12.10 23.14 -5.05
CA VAL A 227 12.24 21.70 -5.11
C VAL A 227 10.93 20.98 -4.83
N ALA A 228 10.16 21.43 -3.82
CA ALA A 228 8.87 20.85 -3.48
C ALA A 228 7.86 20.90 -4.65
N ARG A 229 8.02 21.81 -5.61
CA ARG A 229 7.13 21.97 -6.78
C ARG A 229 7.60 21.17 -8.00
N LEU A 230 8.82 20.62 -7.98
CA LEU A 230 9.32 19.80 -9.07
C LEU A 230 8.57 18.46 -9.14
N GLU A 231 8.58 17.87 -10.30
CA GLU A 231 8.00 16.54 -10.54
C GLU A 231 8.68 15.50 -9.64
N MET A 232 7.88 14.69 -8.95
CA MET A 232 8.30 13.76 -7.89
C MET A 232 9.42 12.82 -8.36
N TRP A 233 9.20 12.09 -9.46
CA TRP A 233 10.12 11.06 -9.92
C TRP A 233 11.45 11.62 -10.38
N ARG A 234 11.43 12.80 -11.00
CA ARG A 234 12.66 13.50 -11.38
C ARG A 234 13.53 13.81 -10.17
N VAL A 235 12.91 14.29 -9.09
CA VAL A 235 13.64 14.58 -7.84
C VAL A 235 14.17 13.30 -7.21
N LEU A 236 13.36 12.24 -7.14
CA LEU A 236 13.76 10.95 -6.56
C LEU A 236 14.94 10.31 -7.32
N TYR A 237 14.94 10.34 -8.65
CA TYR A 237 16.05 9.83 -9.44
C TYR A 237 17.35 10.64 -9.28
N ASP A 238 17.26 11.98 -9.21
CA ASP A 238 18.43 12.83 -8.93
C ASP A 238 19.01 12.53 -7.54
N MET A 239 18.15 12.36 -6.55
CA MET A 239 18.55 11.98 -5.20
C MET A 239 19.22 10.61 -5.16
N ASP A 240 18.65 9.60 -5.83
CA ASP A 240 19.20 8.26 -5.89
C ASP A 240 20.59 8.25 -6.53
N GLU A 241 20.77 9.01 -7.61
CA GLU A 241 22.07 9.14 -8.27
C GLU A 241 23.11 9.82 -7.34
N LYS A 242 22.73 10.91 -6.65
CA LYS A 242 23.59 11.59 -5.68
C LYS A 242 23.97 10.66 -4.52
N ALA A 243 22.99 9.92 -3.97
CA ALA A 243 23.25 8.97 -2.89
C ALA A 243 24.24 7.87 -3.30
N ARG A 244 24.10 7.31 -4.52
CA ARG A 244 25.03 6.32 -5.06
C ARG A 244 26.45 6.90 -5.22
N ARG A 245 26.58 8.10 -5.77
CA ARG A 245 27.89 8.76 -5.93
C ARG A 245 28.59 9.00 -4.59
N ILE A 246 27.84 9.43 -3.56
CA ILE A 246 28.37 9.62 -2.21
C ILE A 246 28.87 8.28 -1.64
N LYS A 247 28.10 7.21 -1.81
CA LYS A 247 28.48 5.86 -1.36
C LYS A 247 29.78 5.40 -2.03
N GLU A 248 29.87 5.49 -3.36
CA GLU A 248 31.07 5.13 -4.13
C GLU A 248 32.30 5.94 -3.71
N MET A 249 32.11 7.22 -3.43
CA MET A 249 33.21 8.08 -2.96
C MET A 249 33.70 7.66 -1.58
N ASN A 250 32.80 7.37 -0.65
CA ASN A 250 33.16 6.91 0.69
C ASN A 250 33.87 5.55 0.66
N GLU A 251 33.41 4.60 -0.15
CA GLU A 251 34.07 3.30 -0.33
C GLU A 251 35.52 3.45 -0.87
N ARG A 252 35.73 4.35 -1.81
CA ARG A 252 37.08 4.66 -2.33
C ARG A 252 37.97 5.27 -1.26
N LEU A 253 37.48 6.20 -0.45
CA LEU A 253 38.21 6.80 0.65
C LEU A 253 38.63 5.76 1.71
N GLU A 254 37.73 4.85 2.07
CA GLU A 254 38.00 3.75 2.99
C GLU A 254 39.07 2.80 2.46
N GLN A 255 39.06 2.50 1.16
CA GLN A 255 40.06 1.65 0.51
C GLN A 255 41.47 2.33 0.51
N HIS A 256 41.52 3.65 0.31
CA HIS A 256 42.79 4.41 0.31
C HIS A 256 43.29 4.72 1.72
N GLY A 257 42.42 4.78 2.72
CA GLY A 257 42.80 5.01 4.12
C GLY A 257 43.30 3.75 4.88
N ARG A 258 43.19 2.58 4.23
CA ARG A 258 43.70 1.30 4.78
C ARG A 258 45.11 0.94 4.27
N VAL A 259 45.74 1.82 3.52
CA VAL A 259 47.16 1.75 3.12
C VAL A 259 47.96 2.68 4.02
#